data_000aa444d712e7db425c3cda9770896a
#
_entry.id   000aa444d712e7db425c3cda9770896a
#
_cell.length_a   1.000
_cell.length_b   1.000
_cell.length_c   1.000
_cell.angle_alpha   90.00
_cell.angle_beta   90.00
_cell.angle_gamma   90.00
#
_symmetry.space_group_name_H-M   'P 1'
#
loop_
_entity.id
_entity.type
_entity.pdbx_description
1 polymer ?
#
loop_
_entity_poly.entity_id
_entity_poly.type
_entity_poly.pdbx_seq_one_letter_code
_entity_poly.pdbx_strand_id
1 'polypeptide(L)'
;MYDDFFFPYEKAKLWTGNMFLLSLSNFLLYASLYMMLPVLPLWMVRHWYCGYAEAGAAIAVFGLAMFLPGAFNSYLIDTFKRKSVCFIAIFLFVASSLLYPYVATVGFVALVRAVQGGLFSVITMTTGSTLVIDVTASRRRTDANIAFAWAGRFGMVVGLALGIYIYPYWNFHHIIYTSMALGALALVLIPAVKVPFRAPLSTSWFSLDRFVLPRTLWAGLNMMMVAIVFGILIA
;
A
#
# COMPACT_ATOMS: atom_id res chain seq x y z
N MET A 1 -17.96 -11.81 29.84
CA MET A 1 -19.18 -12.23 29.13
C MET A 1 -20.45 -11.77 29.84
N TYR A 2 -20.39 -10.78 30.76
CA TYR A 2 -21.53 -10.27 31.55
C TYR A 2 -21.81 -8.77 31.36
N ASP A 3 -20.95 -8.00 30.65
CA ASP A 3 -21.12 -6.55 30.48
C ASP A 3 -22.02 -6.11 29.31
N ASP A 4 -22.52 -7.06 28.51
CA ASP A 4 -23.32 -6.75 27.32
C ASP A 4 -24.83 -6.54 27.62
N PHE A 5 -25.28 -6.72 28.86
CA PHE A 5 -26.72 -6.74 29.19
C PHE A 5 -27.27 -5.41 29.70
N PHE A 6 -26.43 -4.44 30.09
CA PHE A 6 -26.90 -3.24 30.82
C PHE A 6 -26.64 -1.90 30.13
N PHE A 7 -26.00 -1.86 28.94
CA PHE A 7 -25.83 -0.60 28.25
C PHE A 7 -26.74 -0.52 27.03
N PRO A 8 -27.47 0.63 26.83
CA PRO A 8 -28.26 0.80 25.62
C PRO A 8 -27.35 0.62 24.39
N TYR A 9 -27.85 -0.14 23.43
CA TYR A 9 -27.19 -0.52 22.17
C TYR A 9 -26.87 0.73 21.33
N GLU A 10 -25.82 1.44 21.68
CA GLU A 10 -25.29 2.51 20.85
C GLU A 10 -24.66 1.85 19.62
N LYS A 11 -25.32 2.00 18.47
CA LYS A 11 -24.80 1.46 17.20
C LYS A 11 -23.44 2.09 16.94
N ALA A 12 -22.36 1.34 17.21
CA ALA A 12 -21.01 1.81 16.96
C ALA A 12 -20.90 2.28 15.51
N LYS A 13 -20.56 3.56 15.30
CA LYS A 13 -20.45 4.17 13.98
C LYS A 13 -19.23 3.58 13.28
N LEU A 14 -19.41 3.06 12.06
CA LEU A 14 -18.32 2.59 11.21
C LEU A 14 -17.47 3.76 10.72
N TRP A 15 -18.13 4.76 10.16
CA TRP A 15 -17.47 5.94 9.60
C TRP A 15 -17.22 6.99 10.70
N THR A 16 -16.08 6.82 11.36
CA THR A 16 -15.51 7.85 12.24
C THR A 16 -14.57 8.74 11.44
N GLY A 17 -14.25 9.94 11.93
CA GLY A 17 -13.28 10.81 11.28
C GLY A 17 -11.92 10.12 11.05
N ASN A 18 -11.45 9.31 12.01
CA ASN A 18 -10.20 8.56 11.87
C ASN A 18 -10.30 7.48 10.77
N MET A 19 -11.41 6.76 10.69
CA MET A 19 -11.64 5.74 9.67
C MET A 19 -11.70 6.36 8.28
N PHE A 20 -12.36 7.52 8.15
CA PHE A 20 -12.43 8.26 6.90
C PHE A 20 -11.03 8.72 6.44
N LEU A 21 -10.23 9.31 7.34
CA LEU A 21 -8.87 9.77 7.03
C LEU A 21 -7.96 8.61 6.59
N LEU A 22 -8.04 7.45 7.27
CA LEU A 22 -7.28 6.26 6.89
C LEU A 22 -7.72 5.72 5.52
N SER A 23 -9.03 5.63 5.28
CA SER A 23 -9.56 5.16 3.99
C SER A 23 -9.20 6.09 2.85
N LEU A 24 -9.26 7.42 3.06
CA LEU A 24 -8.86 8.42 2.08
C LEU A 24 -7.36 8.36 1.81
N SER A 25 -6.54 8.23 2.85
CA SER A 25 -5.08 8.05 2.69
C SER A 25 -4.77 6.79 1.87
N ASN A 26 -5.46 5.68 2.15
CA ASN A 26 -5.31 4.44 1.40
C ASN A 26 -5.71 4.59 -0.07
N PHE A 27 -6.84 5.23 -0.33
CA PHE A 27 -7.29 5.55 -1.68
C PHE A 27 -6.24 6.35 -2.46
N LEU A 28 -5.70 7.41 -1.87
CA LEU A 28 -4.71 8.29 -2.50
C LEU A 28 -3.37 7.56 -2.74
N LEU A 29 -2.93 6.71 -1.82
CA LEU A 29 -1.72 5.90 -1.97
C LEU A 29 -1.85 4.91 -3.12
N TYR A 30 -2.97 4.20 -3.20
CA TYR A 30 -3.22 3.29 -4.31
C TYR A 30 -3.36 4.04 -5.63
N ALA A 31 -4.04 5.17 -5.66
CA ALA A 31 -4.11 6.01 -6.87
C ALA A 31 -2.72 6.48 -7.32
N SER A 32 -1.87 6.94 -6.40
CA SER A 32 -0.49 7.32 -6.67
C SER A 32 0.32 6.18 -7.29
N LEU A 33 0.30 5.00 -6.66
CA LEU A 33 1.05 3.83 -7.11
C LEU A 33 0.59 3.33 -8.48
N TYR A 34 -0.74 3.15 -8.64
CA TYR A 34 -1.31 2.54 -9.83
C TYR A 34 -1.36 3.48 -11.04
N MET A 35 -1.28 4.80 -10.83
CA MET A 35 -1.12 5.76 -11.91
C MET A 35 0.20 5.57 -12.69
N MET A 36 1.26 5.15 -12.00
CA MET A 36 2.56 4.88 -12.61
C MET A 36 2.64 3.53 -13.34
N LEU A 37 1.75 2.59 -12.98
CA LEU A 37 1.85 1.21 -13.46
C LEU A 37 1.75 1.08 -14.99
N PRO A 38 0.76 1.66 -15.68
CA PRO A 38 0.66 1.57 -17.15
C PRO A 38 1.66 2.48 -17.88
N VAL A 39 2.06 3.57 -17.24
CA VAL A 39 2.87 4.62 -17.89
C VAL A 39 4.34 4.23 -17.93
N LEU A 40 4.85 3.65 -16.84
CA LEU A 40 6.28 3.36 -16.70
C LEU A 40 6.82 2.40 -17.76
N PRO A 41 6.19 1.24 -18.07
CA PRO A 41 6.67 0.35 -19.13
C PRO A 41 6.61 1.00 -20.51
N LEU A 42 5.54 1.73 -20.82
CA LEU A 42 5.40 2.43 -22.09
C LEU A 42 6.48 3.50 -22.26
N TRP A 43 6.79 4.23 -21.20
CA TRP A 43 7.86 5.22 -21.20
C TRP A 43 9.23 4.57 -21.40
N MET A 44 9.54 3.46 -20.71
CA MET A 44 10.80 2.75 -20.83
C MET A 44 11.04 2.22 -22.24
N VAL A 45 10.04 1.58 -22.84
CA VAL A 45 10.12 1.06 -24.22
C VAL A 45 10.33 2.19 -25.21
N ARG A 46 9.65 3.32 -25.07
CA ARG A 46 9.78 4.48 -25.98
C ARG A 46 11.09 5.25 -25.80
N HIS A 47 11.59 5.32 -24.59
CA HIS A 47 12.75 6.19 -24.29
C HIS A 47 14.08 5.46 -24.40
N TRP A 48 14.13 4.18 -24.02
CA TRP A 48 15.36 3.39 -24.03
C TRP A 48 15.35 2.27 -25.07
N TYR A 49 14.28 2.13 -25.84
CA TYR A 49 14.13 1.07 -26.81
C TYR A 49 14.33 -0.35 -26.24
N CYS A 50 14.03 -0.53 -24.95
CA CYS A 50 14.10 -1.82 -24.29
C CYS A 50 12.93 -2.72 -24.70
N GLY A 51 13.11 -4.05 -24.57
CA GLY A 51 12.02 -4.99 -24.84
C GLY A 51 10.88 -4.90 -23.82
N TYR A 52 9.66 -5.21 -24.23
CA TYR A 52 8.50 -5.26 -23.31
C TYR A 52 8.71 -6.23 -22.16
N ALA A 53 9.38 -7.37 -22.40
CA ALA A 53 9.70 -8.34 -21.36
C ALA A 53 10.64 -7.75 -20.30
N GLU A 54 11.63 -6.96 -20.71
CA GLU A 54 12.59 -6.30 -19.82
C GLU A 54 11.90 -5.21 -18.98
N ALA A 55 11.05 -4.39 -19.61
CA ALA A 55 10.25 -3.39 -18.92
C ALA A 55 9.27 -4.03 -17.93
N GLY A 56 8.60 -5.10 -18.32
CA GLY A 56 7.70 -5.87 -17.45
C GLY A 56 8.42 -6.50 -16.27
N ALA A 57 9.62 -7.06 -16.48
CA ALA A 57 10.43 -7.64 -15.41
C ALA A 57 10.83 -6.57 -14.37
N ALA A 58 11.24 -5.37 -14.81
CA ALA A 58 11.59 -4.28 -13.91
C ALA A 58 10.41 -3.84 -13.01
N ILE A 59 9.19 -3.89 -13.54
CA ILE A 59 7.98 -3.59 -12.77
C ILE A 59 7.61 -4.72 -11.83
N ALA A 60 7.76 -5.98 -12.27
CA ALA A 60 7.45 -7.16 -11.46
C ALA A 60 8.29 -7.25 -10.18
N VAL A 61 9.50 -6.67 -10.19
CA VAL A 61 10.38 -6.58 -9.00
C VAL A 61 9.67 -5.91 -7.81
N PHE A 62 8.77 -4.94 -8.04
CA PHE A 62 7.94 -4.35 -6.99
C PHE A 62 7.16 -5.42 -6.23
N GLY A 63 6.46 -6.30 -6.95
CA GLY A 63 5.68 -7.39 -6.35
C GLY A 63 6.55 -8.37 -5.57
N LEU A 64 7.70 -8.76 -6.12
CA LEU A 64 8.65 -9.64 -5.44
C LEU A 64 9.20 -8.99 -4.17
N ALA A 65 9.56 -7.71 -4.22
CA ALA A 65 10.09 -6.98 -3.08
C ALA A 65 9.06 -6.79 -1.94
N MET A 66 7.76 -6.85 -2.21
CA MET A 66 6.73 -6.83 -1.16
C MET A 66 6.83 -8.01 -0.19
N PHE A 67 7.41 -9.13 -0.58
CA PHE A 67 7.59 -10.28 0.31
C PHE A 67 8.72 -10.09 1.31
N LEU A 68 9.76 -9.31 0.97
CA LEU A 68 10.96 -9.17 1.79
C LEU A 68 10.70 -8.64 3.21
N PRO A 69 9.89 -7.59 3.42
CA PRO A 69 9.63 -7.09 4.77
C PRO A 69 8.67 -7.96 5.58
N GLY A 70 8.00 -8.94 4.95
CA GLY A 70 6.95 -9.74 5.59
C GLY A 70 7.38 -10.36 6.92
N ALA A 71 8.57 -10.94 6.98
CA ALA A 71 9.13 -11.54 8.19
C ALA A 71 9.48 -10.50 9.29
N PHE A 72 9.73 -9.24 8.90
CA PHE A 72 10.10 -8.14 9.80
C PHE A 72 8.93 -7.23 10.18
N ASN A 73 7.84 -7.27 9.41
CA ASN A 73 6.69 -6.38 9.62
C ASN A 73 6.10 -6.49 11.02
N SER A 74 6.01 -7.71 11.58
CA SER A 74 5.52 -7.91 12.96
C SER A 74 6.41 -7.20 13.98
N TYR A 75 7.73 -7.32 13.83
CA TYR A 75 8.68 -6.64 14.70
C TYR A 75 8.52 -5.11 14.61
N LEU A 76 8.42 -4.55 13.41
CA LEU A 76 8.26 -3.10 13.22
C LEU A 76 6.96 -2.59 13.86
N ILE A 77 5.86 -3.32 13.73
CA ILE A 77 4.53 -2.93 14.22
C ILE A 77 4.44 -3.06 15.76
N ASP A 78 5.11 -4.06 16.32
CA ASP A 78 5.02 -4.37 17.75
C ASP A 78 6.04 -3.57 18.59
N THR A 79 7.21 -3.25 18.00
CA THR A 79 8.28 -2.53 18.69
C THR A 79 8.15 -1.02 18.60
N PHE A 80 7.70 -0.50 17.46
CA PHE A 80 7.62 0.92 17.24
C PHE A 80 6.17 1.44 17.24
N LYS A 81 6.01 2.76 17.39
CA LYS A 81 4.71 3.41 17.27
C LYS A 81 4.17 3.23 15.86
N ARG A 82 3.10 2.47 15.70
CA ARG A 82 2.49 2.10 14.41
C ARG A 82 2.27 3.29 13.48
N LYS A 83 1.78 4.40 14.04
CA LYS A 83 1.56 5.64 13.29
C LYS A 83 2.87 6.21 12.74
N SER A 84 3.95 6.17 13.51
CA SER A 84 5.27 6.65 13.08
C SER A 84 5.88 5.75 12.00
N VAL A 85 5.75 4.43 12.14
CA VAL A 85 6.20 3.47 11.11
C VAL A 85 5.46 3.72 9.80
N CYS A 86 4.13 3.85 9.86
CA CYS A 86 3.31 4.17 8.69
C CYS A 86 3.74 5.50 8.04
N PHE A 87 3.89 6.56 8.84
CA PHE A 87 4.28 7.88 8.33
C PHE A 87 5.64 7.86 7.64
N ILE A 88 6.67 7.25 8.28
CA ILE A 88 8.01 7.14 7.72
C ILE A 88 7.99 6.30 6.43
N ALA A 89 7.26 5.18 6.42
CA ALA A 89 7.18 4.32 5.24
C ALA A 89 6.52 5.05 4.05
N ILE A 90 5.42 5.81 4.28
CA ILE A 90 4.79 6.63 3.23
C ILE A 90 5.73 7.75 2.77
N PHE A 91 6.41 8.42 3.71
CA PHE A 91 7.38 9.47 3.37
C PHE A 91 8.50 8.93 2.46
N LEU A 92 9.11 7.82 2.82
CA LEU A 92 10.16 7.19 2.02
C LEU A 92 9.63 6.69 0.67
N PHE A 93 8.40 6.17 0.64
CA PHE A 93 7.73 5.74 -0.60
C PHE A 93 7.58 6.92 -1.57
N VAL A 94 7.07 8.06 -1.10
CA VAL A 94 6.91 9.28 -1.90
C VAL A 94 8.26 9.84 -2.30
N ALA A 95 9.22 9.91 -1.36
CA ALA A 95 10.58 10.40 -1.62
C ALA A 95 11.31 9.54 -2.66
N SER A 96 11.13 8.22 -2.67
CA SER A 96 11.73 7.34 -3.68
C SER A 96 11.23 7.64 -5.10
N SER A 97 10.05 8.22 -5.25
CA SER A 97 9.53 8.63 -6.56
C SER A 97 10.31 9.81 -7.17
N LEU A 98 11.00 10.62 -6.34
CA LEU A 98 11.93 11.67 -6.81
C LEU A 98 13.14 11.11 -7.59
N LEU A 99 13.40 9.82 -7.48
CA LEU A 99 14.50 9.20 -8.20
C LEU A 99 14.16 8.96 -9.69
N TYR A 100 12.89 8.86 -10.07
CA TYR A 100 12.50 8.57 -11.45
C TYR A 100 13.01 9.58 -12.50
N PRO A 101 13.06 10.91 -12.25
CA PRO A 101 13.63 11.86 -13.20
C PRO A 101 15.12 11.63 -13.50
N TYR A 102 15.84 10.98 -12.59
CA TYR A 102 17.28 10.72 -12.69
C TYR A 102 17.63 9.30 -13.15
N VAL A 103 16.61 8.50 -13.47
CA VAL A 103 16.82 7.12 -13.91
C VAL A 103 17.45 7.10 -15.29
N ALA A 104 18.60 6.41 -15.41
CA ALA A 104 19.36 6.29 -16.65
C ALA A 104 19.27 4.86 -17.25
N THR A 105 18.82 3.85 -16.49
CA THR A 105 18.81 2.45 -16.91
C THR A 105 17.59 1.70 -16.39
N VAL A 106 17.20 0.64 -17.09
CA VAL A 106 16.13 -0.29 -16.68
C VAL A 106 16.41 -0.90 -15.30
N GLY A 107 17.67 -1.27 -15.03
CA GLY A 107 18.09 -1.80 -13.74
C GLY A 107 17.87 -0.82 -12.57
N PHE A 108 18.07 0.47 -12.82
CA PHE A 108 17.80 1.48 -11.80
C PHE A 108 16.29 1.65 -11.53
N VAL A 109 15.44 1.53 -12.56
CA VAL A 109 13.97 1.47 -12.36
C VAL A 109 13.61 0.27 -11.47
N ALA A 110 14.18 -0.92 -11.77
CA ALA A 110 13.94 -2.11 -10.99
C ALA A 110 14.35 -1.92 -9.51
N LEU A 111 15.48 -1.25 -9.25
CA LEU A 111 15.91 -0.92 -7.88
C LEU A 111 14.92 0.02 -7.17
N VAL A 112 14.49 1.11 -7.83
CA VAL A 112 13.48 2.01 -7.25
C VAL A 112 12.17 1.26 -6.97
N ARG A 113 11.75 0.38 -7.89
CA ARG A 113 10.57 -0.46 -7.72
C ARG A 113 10.71 -1.47 -6.58
N ALA A 114 11.89 -2.05 -6.38
CA ALA A 114 12.18 -2.92 -5.23
C ALA A 114 12.01 -2.17 -3.90
N VAL A 115 12.59 -0.98 -3.80
CA VAL A 115 12.46 -0.14 -2.60
C VAL A 115 10.99 0.22 -2.35
N GLN A 116 10.28 0.67 -3.39
CA GLN A 116 8.86 1.00 -3.29
C GLN A 116 8.00 -0.21 -2.89
N GLY A 117 8.28 -1.40 -3.42
CA GLY A 117 7.57 -2.63 -3.08
C GLY A 117 7.73 -3.00 -1.60
N GLY A 118 8.96 -2.96 -1.09
CA GLY A 118 9.22 -3.19 0.32
C GLY A 118 8.52 -2.19 1.24
N LEU A 119 8.61 -0.90 0.92
CA LEU A 119 7.93 0.15 1.69
C LEU A 119 6.41 0.02 1.64
N PHE A 120 5.85 -0.31 0.48
CA PHE A 120 4.41 -0.50 0.33
C PHE A 120 3.88 -1.68 1.14
N SER A 121 4.66 -2.77 1.27
CA SER A 121 4.35 -3.88 2.17
C SER A 121 4.23 -3.41 3.63
N VAL A 122 5.18 -2.61 4.12
CA VAL A 122 5.14 -2.02 5.46
C VAL A 122 3.91 -1.12 5.63
N ILE A 123 3.61 -0.27 4.64
CA ILE A 123 2.45 0.63 4.67
C ILE A 123 1.15 -0.17 4.78
N THR A 124 0.94 -1.16 3.91
CA THR A 124 -0.30 -1.95 3.89
C THR A 124 -0.51 -2.75 5.17
N MET A 125 0.56 -3.30 5.74
CA MET A 125 0.50 -3.99 7.03
C MET A 125 0.21 -3.04 8.19
N THR A 126 0.85 -1.87 8.24
CA THR A 126 0.64 -0.91 9.33
C THR A 126 -0.73 -0.25 9.27
N THR A 127 -1.21 0.13 8.08
CA THR A 127 -2.52 0.78 7.93
C THR A 127 -3.69 -0.21 8.02
N GLY A 128 -3.68 -1.25 7.18
CA GLY A 128 -4.79 -2.20 7.07
C GLY A 128 -4.89 -3.14 8.26
N SER A 129 -3.78 -3.76 8.66
CA SER A 129 -3.81 -4.78 9.70
C SER A 129 -3.81 -4.22 11.11
N THR A 130 -3.40 -2.97 11.32
CA THR A 130 -3.26 -2.44 12.67
C THR A 130 -3.98 -1.12 12.92
N LEU A 131 -3.70 -0.05 12.17
CA LEU A 131 -4.30 1.25 12.45
C LEU A 131 -5.82 1.25 12.28
N VAL A 132 -6.35 0.58 11.26
CA VAL A 132 -7.80 0.45 11.04
C VAL A 132 -8.46 -0.28 12.21
N ILE A 133 -7.84 -1.35 12.70
CA ILE A 133 -8.33 -2.12 13.85
C ILE A 133 -8.27 -1.28 15.13
N ASP A 134 -7.20 -0.48 15.31
CA ASP A 134 -6.99 0.33 16.50
C ASP A 134 -7.99 1.48 16.64
N VAL A 135 -8.45 2.05 15.52
CA VAL A 135 -9.41 3.17 15.51
C VAL A 135 -10.86 2.72 15.42
N THR A 136 -11.11 1.40 15.33
CA THR A 136 -12.47 0.85 15.11
C THR A 136 -12.91 0.00 16.29
N ALA A 137 -14.19 0.15 16.68
CA ALA A 137 -14.80 -0.68 17.72
C ALA A 137 -14.75 -2.17 17.36
N SER A 138 -14.52 -3.04 18.34
CA SER A 138 -14.27 -4.47 18.14
C SER A 138 -15.34 -5.18 17.29
N ARG A 139 -16.60 -4.82 17.47
CA ARG A 139 -17.75 -5.38 16.71
C ARG A 139 -17.78 -4.98 15.23
N ARG A 140 -17.09 -3.89 14.85
CA ARG A 140 -17.08 -3.34 13.49
C ARG A 140 -15.75 -3.52 12.73
N ARG A 141 -14.79 -4.25 13.30
CA ARG A 141 -13.45 -4.42 12.71
C ARG A 141 -13.47 -5.07 11.34
N THR A 142 -14.33 -6.07 11.15
CA THR A 142 -14.48 -6.73 9.84
C THR A 142 -15.04 -5.76 8.80
N ASP A 143 -16.11 -5.04 9.14
CA ASP A 143 -16.72 -4.03 8.24
C ASP A 143 -15.72 -2.92 7.89
N ALA A 144 -14.92 -2.48 8.89
CA ALA A 144 -13.91 -1.45 8.69
C ALA A 144 -12.79 -1.93 7.75
N ASN A 145 -12.31 -3.16 7.92
CA ASN A 145 -11.31 -3.72 7.02
C ASN A 145 -11.84 -3.87 5.58
N ILE A 146 -13.10 -4.27 5.43
CA ILE A 146 -13.74 -4.35 4.11
C ILE A 146 -13.84 -2.96 3.47
N ALA A 147 -14.35 -1.96 4.20
CA ALA A 147 -14.47 -0.59 3.70
C ALA A 147 -13.10 0.02 3.34
N PHE A 148 -12.08 -0.21 4.17
CA PHE A 148 -10.71 0.21 3.92
C PHE A 148 -10.11 -0.45 2.66
N ALA A 149 -10.33 -1.75 2.48
CA ALA A 149 -9.88 -2.48 1.30
C ALA A 149 -10.57 -1.97 0.02
N TRP A 150 -11.87 -1.67 0.07
CA TRP A 150 -12.60 -1.06 -1.04
C TRP A 150 -12.04 0.32 -1.40
N ALA A 151 -11.71 1.16 -0.43
CA ALA A 151 -11.09 2.46 -0.69
C ALA A 151 -9.79 2.31 -1.51
N GLY A 152 -8.92 1.37 -1.14
CA GLY A 152 -7.72 1.06 -1.92
C GLY A 152 -8.02 0.57 -3.34
N ARG A 153 -9.02 -0.33 -3.50
CA ARG A 153 -9.41 -0.83 -4.82
C ARG A 153 -9.96 0.27 -5.74
N PHE A 154 -10.77 1.17 -5.21
CA PHE A 154 -11.21 2.36 -5.96
C PHE A 154 -10.03 3.26 -6.31
N GLY A 155 -9.10 3.48 -5.40
CA GLY A 155 -7.85 4.21 -5.66
C GLY A 155 -7.05 3.59 -6.80
N MET A 156 -6.93 2.26 -6.84
CA MET A 156 -6.29 1.51 -7.92
C MET A 156 -6.95 1.79 -9.27
N VAL A 157 -8.29 1.66 -9.36
CA VAL A 157 -9.03 1.90 -10.62
C VAL A 157 -8.86 3.34 -11.09
N VAL A 158 -9.03 4.30 -10.19
CA VAL A 158 -8.87 5.73 -10.50
C VAL A 158 -7.43 6.03 -10.91
N GLY A 159 -6.44 5.48 -10.22
CA GLY A 159 -5.02 5.65 -10.55
C GLY A 159 -4.69 5.15 -11.96
N LEU A 160 -5.09 3.92 -12.29
CA LEU A 160 -4.91 3.35 -13.64
C LEU A 160 -5.57 4.23 -14.71
N ALA A 161 -6.83 4.62 -14.51
CA ALA A 161 -7.57 5.45 -15.46
C ALA A 161 -6.88 6.81 -15.65
N LEU A 162 -6.46 7.47 -14.57
CA LEU A 162 -5.74 8.75 -14.65
C LEU A 162 -4.41 8.60 -15.36
N GLY A 163 -3.63 7.53 -15.09
CA GLY A 163 -2.37 7.28 -15.76
C GLY A 163 -2.54 7.15 -17.27
N ILE A 164 -3.47 6.33 -17.72
CA ILE A 164 -3.76 6.10 -19.14
C ILE A 164 -4.31 7.37 -19.81
N TYR A 165 -5.25 8.07 -19.15
CA TYR A 165 -5.89 9.26 -19.70
C TYR A 165 -4.93 10.44 -19.84
N ILE A 166 -4.05 10.66 -18.86
CA ILE A 166 -3.16 11.81 -18.79
C ILE A 166 -1.91 11.62 -19.67
N TYR A 167 -1.42 10.38 -19.80
CA TYR A 167 -0.15 10.07 -20.49
C TYR A 167 -0.04 10.63 -21.92
N PRO A 168 -1.06 10.63 -22.77
CA PRO A 168 -0.98 11.20 -24.12
C PRO A 168 -0.80 12.73 -24.15
N TYR A 169 -1.24 13.43 -23.11
CA TYR A 169 -1.26 14.89 -23.05
C TYR A 169 -0.12 15.49 -22.26
N TRP A 170 0.45 14.70 -21.34
CA TRP A 170 1.47 15.16 -20.38
C TRP A 170 2.77 14.38 -20.57
N ASN A 171 3.88 15.08 -20.29
CA ASN A 171 5.18 14.44 -20.22
C ASN A 171 5.28 13.50 -19.01
N PHE A 172 6.12 12.48 -19.11
CA PHE A 172 6.37 11.51 -18.02
C PHE A 172 6.65 12.17 -16.67
N HIS A 173 7.43 13.25 -16.64
CA HIS A 173 7.73 13.97 -15.41
C HIS A 173 6.50 14.55 -14.72
N HIS A 174 5.53 15.07 -15.47
CA HIS A 174 4.29 15.60 -14.88
C HIS A 174 3.46 14.49 -14.22
N ILE A 175 3.49 13.30 -14.78
CA ILE A 175 2.81 12.14 -14.19
C ILE A 175 3.48 11.71 -12.88
N ILE A 176 4.82 11.70 -12.84
CA ILE A 176 5.57 11.45 -11.61
C ILE A 176 5.17 12.47 -10.53
N TYR A 177 5.20 13.77 -10.85
CA TYR A 177 4.85 14.81 -9.88
C TYR A 177 3.40 14.73 -9.41
N THR A 178 2.47 14.38 -10.30
CA THR A 178 1.06 14.16 -9.92
C THR A 178 0.92 12.95 -8.99
N SER A 179 1.58 11.84 -9.32
CA SER A 179 1.64 10.66 -8.44
C SER A 179 2.23 11.00 -7.07
N MET A 180 3.32 11.76 -7.04
CA MET A 180 3.93 12.24 -5.79
C MET A 180 3.00 13.14 -5.00
N ALA A 181 2.27 14.06 -5.65
CA ALA A 181 1.31 14.94 -4.99
C ALA A 181 0.19 14.13 -4.32
N LEU A 182 -0.34 13.10 -4.99
CA LEU A 182 -1.32 12.18 -4.38
C LEU A 182 -0.74 11.45 -3.16
N GLY A 183 0.48 10.94 -3.28
CA GLY A 183 1.17 10.28 -2.16
C GLY A 183 1.47 11.24 -1.00
N ALA A 184 1.87 12.49 -1.30
CA ALA A 184 2.09 13.53 -0.29
C ALA A 184 0.79 13.93 0.43
N LEU A 185 -0.33 14.03 -0.30
CA LEU A 185 -1.65 14.24 0.32
C LEU A 185 -2.00 13.10 1.27
N ALA A 186 -1.76 11.85 0.86
CA ALA A 186 -1.95 10.69 1.74
C ALA A 186 -1.10 10.79 3.00
N LEU A 187 0.18 11.21 2.87
CA LEU A 187 1.09 11.41 3.99
C LEU A 187 0.58 12.45 5.00
N VAL A 188 0.06 13.58 4.51
CA VAL A 188 -0.46 14.68 5.35
C VAL A 188 -1.69 14.25 6.15
N LEU A 189 -2.46 13.28 5.69
CA LEU A 189 -3.64 12.78 6.40
C LEU A 189 -3.28 11.92 7.63
N ILE A 190 -2.15 11.21 7.61
CA ILE A 190 -1.76 10.29 8.70
C ILE A 190 -1.56 10.99 10.06
N PRO A 191 -0.89 12.14 10.17
CA PRO A 191 -0.77 12.88 11.43
C PRO A 191 -2.10 13.27 12.07
N ALA A 192 -3.14 13.51 11.26
CA ALA A 192 -4.47 13.88 11.76
C ALA A 192 -5.24 12.70 12.39
N VAL A 193 -4.85 11.45 12.11
CA VAL A 193 -5.48 10.26 12.69
C VAL A 193 -5.13 10.15 14.17
N LYS A 194 -6.14 10.09 15.03
CA LYS A 194 -5.98 9.88 16.47
C LYS A 194 -6.01 8.38 16.76
N VAL A 195 -4.86 7.84 17.16
CA VAL A 195 -4.70 6.41 17.48
C VAL A 195 -4.54 6.26 19.00
N PRO A 196 -5.25 5.33 19.66
CA PRO A 196 -5.05 5.06 21.08
C PRO A 196 -3.63 4.55 21.32
N PHE A 197 -3.04 4.97 22.44
CA PHE A 197 -1.70 4.50 22.81
C PHE A 197 -1.74 3.00 23.11
N ARG A 198 -0.80 2.26 22.54
CA ARG A 198 -0.50 0.87 22.90
C ARG A 198 0.96 0.76 23.30
N ALA A 199 1.19 0.07 24.40
CA ALA A 199 2.55 -0.22 24.84
C ALA A 199 3.26 -1.12 23.82
N PRO A 200 4.53 -0.85 23.47
CA PRO A 200 5.30 -1.72 22.60
C PRO A 200 5.48 -3.10 23.27
N LEU A 201 5.40 -4.14 22.44
CA LEU A 201 5.64 -5.52 22.86
C LEU A 201 7.07 -5.91 22.48
N SER A 202 7.77 -6.62 23.39
CA SER A 202 9.06 -7.20 23.05
C SER A 202 8.84 -8.44 22.17
N THR A 203 9.13 -8.33 20.89
CA THR A 203 9.03 -9.44 19.93
C THR A 203 10.38 -9.73 19.29
N SER A 204 10.60 -10.97 18.86
CA SER A 204 11.78 -11.32 18.07
C SER A 204 11.78 -10.53 16.75
N TRP A 205 12.94 -9.98 16.36
CA TRP A 205 13.06 -9.16 15.16
C TRP A 205 12.80 -9.96 13.87
N PHE A 206 12.93 -11.28 13.90
CA PHE A 206 12.66 -12.19 12.78
C PHE A 206 11.76 -13.34 13.22
N SER A 207 10.67 -13.59 12.51
CA SER A 207 9.74 -14.69 12.79
C SER A 207 9.12 -15.21 11.49
N LEU A 208 9.52 -16.42 11.10
CA LEU A 208 8.93 -17.14 9.96
C LEU A 208 7.55 -17.71 10.30
N ASP A 209 7.32 -18.12 11.53
CA ASP A 209 6.04 -18.71 11.97
C ASP A 209 4.87 -17.74 11.86
N ARG A 210 5.15 -16.43 11.91
CA ARG A 210 4.14 -15.38 11.73
C ARG A 210 3.95 -14.99 10.27
N PHE A 211 4.89 -15.33 9.40
CA PHE A 211 4.88 -14.98 7.99
C PHE A 211 4.21 -16.07 7.14
N VAL A 212 4.48 -17.34 7.42
CA VAL A 212 3.91 -18.47 6.69
C VAL A 212 3.02 -19.30 7.62
N LEU A 213 1.71 -19.16 7.45
CA LEU A 213 0.72 -19.98 8.14
C LEU A 213 0.27 -21.11 7.21
N PRO A 214 0.62 -22.37 7.48
CA PRO A 214 0.25 -23.50 6.60
C PRO A 214 -1.26 -23.59 6.32
N ARG A 215 -2.08 -23.19 7.30
CA ARG A 215 -3.55 -23.19 7.18
C ARG A 215 -4.10 -22.19 6.16
N THR A 216 -3.34 -21.15 5.83
CA THR A 216 -3.75 -20.10 4.87
C THR A 216 -3.14 -20.27 3.49
N LEU A 217 -2.28 -21.28 3.26
CA LEU A 217 -1.61 -21.51 1.98
C LEU A 217 -2.59 -21.65 0.82
N TRP A 218 -3.67 -22.41 1.00
CA TRP A 218 -4.70 -22.59 -0.04
C TRP A 218 -5.40 -21.30 -0.40
N ALA A 219 -5.74 -20.47 0.60
CA ALA A 219 -6.31 -19.14 0.35
C ALA A 219 -5.30 -18.23 -0.37
N GLY A 220 -4.02 -18.29 0.02
CA GLY A 220 -2.94 -17.55 -0.62
C GLY A 220 -2.74 -17.97 -2.09
N LEU A 221 -2.75 -19.27 -2.39
CA LEU A 221 -2.64 -19.79 -3.75
C LEU A 221 -3.81 -19.33 -4.63
N ASN A 222 -5.05 -19.39 -4.13
CA ASN A 222 -6.21 -18.88 -4.86
C ASN A 222 -6.06 -17.37 -5.18
N MET A 223 -5.65 -16.57 -4.20
CA MET A 223 -5.41 -15.14 -4.42
C MET A 223 -4.28 -14.88 -5.42
N MET A 224 -3.22 -15.68 -5.39
CA MET A 224 -2.12 -15.60 -6.34
C MET A 224 -2.59 -15.91 -7.77
N MET A 225 -3.41 -16.94 -7.97
CA MET A 225 -3.97 -17.28 -9.28
C MET A 225 -4.85 -16.14 -9.83
N VAL A 226 -5.72 -15.58 -8.99
CA VAL A 226 -6.54 -14.41 -9.38
C VAL A 226 -5.67 -13.21 -9.74
N ALA A 227 -4.60 -12.95 -8.97
CA ALA A 227 -3.68 -11.84 -9.23
C ALA A 227 -2.91 -12.02 -10.55
N ILE A 228 -2.50 -13.26 -10.89
CA ILE A 228 -1.84 -13.59 -12.17
C ILE A 228 -2.78 -13.31 -13.33
N VAL A 229 -4.02 -13.81 -13.27
CA VAL A 229 -5.03 -13.55 -14.33
C VAL A 229 -5.25 -12.04 -14.49
N PHE A 230 -5.37 -11.32 -13.39
CA PHE A 230 -5.54 -9.87 -13.41
C PHE A 230 -4.31 -9.14 -13.99
N GLY A 231 -3.11 -9.61 -13.66
CA GLY A 231 -1.87 -9.10 -14.22
C GLY A 231 -1.76 -9.28 -15.72
N ILE A 232 -2.15 -10.45 -16.24
CA ILE A 232 -2.17 -10.73 -17.69
C ILE A 232 -3.20 -9.85 -18.42
N LEU A 233 -4.34 -9.56 -17.81
CA LEU A 233 -5.38 -8.71 -18.41
C LEU A 233 -4.98 -7.22 -18.49
N ILE A 234 -4.04 -6.77 -17.64
CA ILE A 234 -3.57 -5.37 -17.60
C ILE A 234 -2.31 -5.18 -18.48
N ALA A 235 -1.54 -6.24 -18.69
CA ALA A 235 -0.33 -6.20 -19.51
C ALA A 235 -0.65 -6.16 -21.01
#